data_a63b8ab21a13c98c4171321f2336710c
#
_entry.id   a63b8ab21a13c98c4171321f2336710c
#
_cell.length_a   1.000
_cell.length_b   1.000
_cell.length_c   1.000
_cell.angle_alpha   90.00
_cell.angle_beta   90.00
_cell.angle_gamma   90.00
#
_symmetry.space_group_name_H-M   'P 1'
#
loop_
_entity.id
_entity.type
_entity.pdbx_description
1 polymer ?
#
loop_
_entity_poly.entity_id
_entity_poly.type
_entity_poly.pdbx_seq_one_letter_code
_entity_poly.pdbx_strand_id
1 'polypeptide(L)'
;MSDYNKKPIVLTEGKVFIDGEEIFDCVKCEIKFTPETYTGKVLGERSPSTRWKGFTITGTITRRRSTPFLKEIVQRYQKDGVEPEFTIQGVMDDKGSDYYRDYGSDTITAVGCIFTGDIILTSLDSSGDVIDDSISFNAKDIIV
;
A
#
# COMPACT_ATOMS: atom_id res chain seq x y z
N MET A 1 29.08 10.17 17.75
CA MET A 1 28.37 10.51 16.50
C MET A 1 27.69 9.27 15.96
N SER A 2 26.40 9.33 15.70
CA SER A 2 25.73 8.19 15.11
C SER A 2 26.12 8.02 13.64
N ASP A 3 26.24 6.77 13.24
CA ASP A 3 26.59 6.41 11.87
C ASP A 3 25.35 6.61 10.97
N TYR A 4 25.39 7.58 10.08
CA TYR A 4 24.28 7.88 9.18
C TYR A 4 23.89 6.69 8.31
N ASN A 5 24.85 5.83 7.96
CA ASN A 5 24.58 4.68 7.10
C ASN A 5 23.57 3.69 7.72
N LYS A 6 23.45 3.69 9.04
CA LYS A 6 22.52 2.78 9.75
C LYS A 6 21.20 3.43 10.14
N LYS A 7 21.05 4.74 9.93
CA LYS A 7 19.82 5.45 10.31
C LYS A 7 18.62 5.11 9.45
N PRO A 8 18.72 5.11 8.11
CA PRO A 8 17.57 4.83 7.27
C PRO A 8 17.20 3.36 7.28
N ILE A 9 15.89 3.09 7.08
CA ILE A 9 15.38 1.74 6.88
C ILE A 9 15.72 1.29 5.46
N VAL A 10 16.20 0.06 5.32
CA VAL A 10 16.38 -0.56 4.01
C VAL A 10 15.03 -1.11 3.54
N LEU A 11 14.57 -0.67 2.37
CA LEU A 11 13.23 -1.00 1.86
C LEU A 11 13.04 -2.49 1.55
N THR A 12 14.13 -3.20 1.27
CA THR A 12 14.07 -4.65 1.00
C THR A 12 13.81 -5.50 2.24
N GLU A 13 13.93 -4.91 3.42
CA GLU A 13 13.69 -5.60 4.71
C GLU A 13 12.24 -5.42 5.17
N GLY A 14 11.31 -5.44 4.23
CA GLY A 14 9.90 -5.31 4.51
C GLY A 14 9.13 -6.60 4.28
N LYS A 15 7.94 -6.66 4.84
CA LYS A 15 6.99 -7.75 4.65
C LYS A 15 5.62 -7.18 4.38
N VAL A 16 4.83 -7.89 3.58
CA VAL A 16 3.45 -7.51 3.27
C VAL A 16 2.53 -8.66 3.63
N PHE A 17 1.44 -8.34 4.31
CA PHE A 17 0.40 -9.30 4.68
C PHE A 17 -0.93 -8.86 4.06
N ILE A 18 -1.66 -9.81 3.51
CA ILE A 18 -3.03 -9.61 3.06
C ILE A 18 -3.93 -10.54 3.88
N ASP A 19 -4.87 -9.98 4.62
CA ASP A 19 -5.75 -10.71 5.55
C ASP A 19 -4.99 -11.58 6.55
N GLY A 20 -3.84 -11.08 7.01
CA GLY A 20 -3.00 -11.78 7.98
C GLY A 20 -2.07 -12.83 7.38
N GLU A 21 -2.11 -13.05 6.08
CA GLU A 21 -1.27 -14.01 5.38
C GLU A 21 -0.12 -13.31 4.67
N GLU A 22 1.12 -13.75 4.93
CA GLU A 22 2.30 -13.13 4.34
C GLU A 22 2.39 -13.40 2.84
N ILE A 23 2.66 -12.36 2.06
CA ILE A 23 2.83 -12.44 0.61
C ILE A 23 4.32 -12.45 0.29
N PHE A 24 4.84 -13.63 -0.01
CA PHE A 24 6.27 -13.84 -0.24
C PHE A 24 6.76 -13.32 -1.60
N ASP A 25 5.86 -13.21 -2.56
CA ASP A 25 6.19 -12.77 -3.92
C ASP A 25 5.96 -11.28 -4.18
N CYS A 26 5.76 -10.51 -3.12
CA CYS A 26 5.56 -9.08 -3.24
C CYS A 26 6.87 -8.38 -3.62
N VAL A 27 6.80 -7.58 -4.67
CA VAL A 27 7.93 -6.79 -5.17
C VAL A 27 7.87 -5.37 -4.64
N LYS A 28 6.65 -4.83 -4.53
CA LYS A 28 6.43 -3.45 -4.10
C LYS A 28 5.08 -3.32 -3.42
N CYS A 29 5.05 -2.57 -2.34
CA CYS A 29 3.80 -2.19 -1.68
C CYS A 29 3.90 -0.73 -1.27
N GLU A 30 2.88 0.06 -1.59
CA GLU A 30 2.83 1.46 -1.24
C GLU A 30 1.45 1.78 -0.71
N ILE A 31 1.39 2.45 0.44
CA ILE A 31 0.14 2.92 1.04
C ILE A 31 0.29 4.42 1.25
N LYS A 32 -0.64 5.20 0.70
CA LYS A 32 -0.61 6.65 0.75
C LYS A 32 -1.81 7.20 1.51
N PHE A 33 -1.55 8.18 2.35
CA PHE A 33 -2.57 8.98 2.99
C PHE A 33 -2.58 10.35 2.33
N THR A 34 -3.71 10.73 1.73
CA THR A 34 -3.86 12.01 1.05
C THR A 34 -4.91 12.83 1.78
N PRO A 35 -4.52 13.92 2.46
CA PRO A 35 -5.50 14.78 3.11
C PRO A 35 -6.30 15.56 2.07
N GLU A 36 -7.60 15.69 2.32
CA GLU A 36 -8.43 16.63 1.58
C GLU A 36 -8.36 17.98 2.28
N THR A 37 -7.98 19.00 1.55
CA THR A 37 -7.73 20.32 2.13
C THR A 37 -8.78 21.33 1.68
N TYR A 38 -9.07 22.25 2.60
CA TYR A 38 -9.78 23.49 2.32
C TYR A 38 -8.79 24.64 2.45
N THR A 39 -8.75 25.50 1.45
CA THR A 39 -7.91 26.69 1.46
C THR A 39 -8.76 27.90 1.15
N GLY A 40 -8.71 28.93 2.03
CA GLY A 40 -9.49 30.13 1.86
C GLY A 40 -8.84 31.32 2.55
N LYS A 41 -9.31 32.50 2.22
CA LYS A 41 -8.86 33.77 2.82
C LYS A 41 -10.01 34.47 3.50
N VAL A 42 -9.69 35.11 4.60
CA VAL A 42 -10.60 36.02 5.29
C VAL A 42 -10.28 37.45 4.86
N LEU A 43 -11.28 38.31 4.86
CA LEU A 43 -11.07 39.73 4.54
C LEU A 43 -10.00 40.34 5.45
N GLY A 44 -9.06 41.05 4.85
CA GLY A 44 -7.94 41.68 5.54
C GLY A 44 -6.70 40.82 5.69
N GLU A 45 -6.78 39.52 5.37
CA GLU A 45 -5.62 38.66 5.41
C GLU A 45 -4.97 38.49 4.01
N ARG A 46 -3.64 38.51 3.99
CA ARG A 46 -2.88 38.34 2.75
C ARG A 46 -2.60 36.89 2.41
N SER A 47 -2.45 36.07 3.43
CA SER A 47 -2.14 34.64 3.26
C SER A 47 -3.38 33.78 3.42
N PRO A 48 -3.55 32.73 2.57
CA PRO A 48 -4.66 31.81 2.74
C PRO A 48 -4.45 30.92 3.96
N SER A 49 -5.54 30.51 4.58
CA SER A 49 -5.54 29.48 5.62
C SER A 49 -5.89 28.14 5.02
N THR A 50 -5.17 27.09 5.40
CA THR A 50 -5.39 25.73 4.90
C THR A 50 -5.81 24.84 6.06
N ARG A 51 -6.84 24.04 5.84
CA ARG A 51 -7.34 23.10 6.85
C ARG A 51 -7.65 21.75 6.19
N TRP A 52 -7.41 20.67 6.90
CA TRP A 52 -7.83 19.33 6.48
C TRP A 52 -9.32 19.16 6.76
N LYS A 53 -10.08 18.71 5.78
CA LYS A 53 -11.52 18.43 5.92
C LYS A 53 -11.85 16.93 5.77
N GLY A 54 -10.87 16.11 5.45
CA GLY A 54 -11.03 14.67 5.28
C GLY A 54 -9.76 14.05 4.78
N PHE A 55 -9.83 12.79 4.36
CA PHE A 55 -8.67 12.08 3.82
C PHE A 55 -9.10 10.99 2.85
N THR A 56 -8.16 10.58 2.00
CA THR A 56 -8.30 9.45 1.09
C THR A 56 -7.08 8.55 1.26
N ILE A 57 -7.30 7.25 1.38
CA ILE A 57 -6.22 6.28 1.51
C ILE A 57 -6.19 5.43 0.24
N THR A 58 -5.08 5.47 -0.45
CA THR A 58 -4.85 4.72 -1.68
C THR A 58 -3.54 3.98 -1.59
N GLY A 59 -3.38 2.98 -2.45
CA GLY A 59 -2.12 2.27 -2.51
C GLY A 59 -2.02 1.40 -3.74
N THR A 60 -0.86 0.77 -3.87
CA THR A 60 -0.54 -0.13 -4.96
C THR A 60 0.26 -1.29 -4.42
N ILE A 61 -0.08 -2.50 -4.84
CA ILE A 61 0.70 -3.71 -4.58
C ILE A 61 1.16 -4.26 -5.91
N THR A 62 2.45 -4.57 -6.00
CA THR A 62 3.02 -5.29 -7.14
C THR A 62 3.60 -6.60 -6.63
N ARG A 63 3.15 -7.71 -7.22
CA ARG A 63 3.63 -9.03 -6.86
C ARG A 63 3.94 -9.82 -8.13
N ARG A 64 4.91 -10.72 -8.03
CA ARG A 64 5.20 -11.66 -9.11
C ARG A 64 4.15 -12.77 -9.09
N ARG A 65 3.66 -13.13 -10.27
CA ARG A 65 2.62 -14.15 -10.35
C ARG A 65 3.19 -15.52 -10.06
N SER A 66 2.98 -16.01 -8.86
CA SER A 66 3.30 -17.38 -8.46
C SER A 66 2.06 -18.16 -8.05
N THR A 67 0.92 -17.48 -7.87
CA THR A 67 -0.38 -18.07 -7.53
C THR A 67 -1.47 -17.40 -8.36
N PRO A 68 -2.63 -18.07 -8.57
CA PRO A 68 -3.72 -17.49 -9.34
C PRO A 68 -4.59 -16.50 -8.50
N PHE A 69 -3.96 -15.59 -7.76
CA PHE A 69 -4.63 -14.71 -6.81
C PHE A 69 -5.66 -13.80 -7.49
N LEU A 70 -5.28 -13.15 -8.60
CA LEU A 70 -6.19 -12.24 -9.30
C LEU A 70 -7.35 -12.99 -9.95
N LYS A 71 -7.07 -14.16 -10.50
CA LYS A 71 -8.08 -15.00 -11.10
C LYS A 71 -9.12 -15.44 -10.07
N GLU A 72 -8.68 -15.80 -8.88
CA GLU A 72 -9.57 -16.17 -7.78
C GLU A 72 -10.47 -15.02 -7.33
N ILE A 73 -9.93 -13.79 -7.28
CA ILE A 73 -10.70 -12.60 -6.94
C ILE A 73 -11.83 -12.38 -7.96
N VAL A 74 -11.51 -12.45 -9.24
CA VAL A 74 -12.50 -12.27 -10.30
C VAL A 74 -13.56 -13.38 -10.27
N GLN A 75 -13.15 -14.61 -10.04
CA GLN A 75 -14.08 -15.73 -9.92
C GLN A 75 -15.03 -15.58 -8.74
N ARG A 76 -14.54 -15.10 -7.59
CA ARG A 76 -15.39 -14.83 -6.42
C ARG A 76 -16.44 -13.77 -6.72
N TYR A 77 -16.03 -12.69 -7.37
CA TYR A 77 -16.97 -11.63 -7.75
C TYR A 77 -18.03 -12.14 -8.73
N GLN A 78 -17.64 -12.93 -9.73
CA GLN A 78 -18.59 -13.49 -10.70
C GLN A 78 -19.60 -14.44 -10.04
N LYS A 79 -19.17 -15.16 -9.01
CA LYS A 79 -20.03 -16.11 -8.31
C LYS A 79 -20.97 -15.43 -7.33
N ASP A 80 -20.44 -14.51 -6.51
CA ASP A 80 -21.16 -13.93 -5.39
C ASP A 80 -21.77 -12.56 -5.69
N GLY A 81 -21.24 -11.86 -6.70
CA GLY A 81 -21.69 -10.51 -7.05
C GLY A 81 -21.25 -9.43 -6.07
N VAL A 82 -20.34 -9.76 -5.15
CA VAL A 82 -19.84 -8.84 -4.12
C VAL A 82 -18.32 -8.70 -4.28
N GLU A 83 -17.84 -7.46 -4.32
CA GLU A 83 -16.42 -7.19 -4.39
C GLU A 83 -15.71 -7.67 -3.12
N PRO A 84 -14.57 -8.38 -3.26
CA PRO A 84 -13.77 -8.78 -2.10
C PRO A 84 -13.15 -7.57 -1.40
N GLU A 85 -13.15 -7.61 -0.08
CA GLU A 85 -12.57 -6.59 0.77
C GLU A 85 -11.39 -7.19 1.52
N PHE A 86 -10.27 -6.46 1.57
CA PHE A 86 -9.02 -6.97 2.13
C PHE A 86 -8.46 -6.04 3.20
N THR A 87 -7.66 -6.60 4.08
CA THR A 87 -6.81 -5.84 5.00
C THR A 87 -5.36 -6.03 4.56
N ILE A 88 -4.69 -4.92 4.25
CA ILE A 88 -3.33 -4.95 3.73
C ILE A 88 -2.41 -4.30 4.75
N GLN A 89 -1.39 -5.04 5.17
CA GLN A 89 -0.44 -4.59 6.17
C GLN A 89 0.97 -4.59 5.60
N GLY A 90 1.64 -3.44 5.68
CA GLY A 90 3.04 -3.31 5.35
C GLY A 90 3.86 -3.19 6.62
N VAL A 91 4.88 -4.02 6.75
CA VAL A 91 5.78 -4.02 7.91
C VAL A 91 7.19 -3.73 7.44
N MET A 92 7.79 -2.66 7.96
CA MET A 92 9.19 -2.35 7.75
C MET A 92 9.97 -2.80 8.99
N ASP A 93 10.77 -3.84 8.84
CA ASP A 93 11.40 -4.57 9.94
C ASP A 93 12.90 -4.77 9.69
N ASP A 94 13.62 -3.67 9.47
CA ASP A 94 15.07 -3.71 9.28
C ASP A 94 15.77 -3.65 10.65
N LYS A 95 16.07 -4.82 11.19
CA LYS A 95 16.68 -4.96 12.51
C LYS A 95 18.10 -4.39 12.61
N GLY A 96 18.75 -4.19 11.47
CA GLY A 96 20.10 -3.60 11.42
C GLY A 96 20.09 -2.08 11.39
N SER A 97 18.94 -1.43 11.31
CA SER A 97 18.86 0.02 11.25
C SER A 97 18.77 0.68 12.62
N ASP A 98 19.23 1.92 12.72
CA ASP A 98 19.04 2.73 13.91
C ASP A 98 17.58 3.03 14.15
N TYR A 99 16.77 3.12 13.09
CA TYR A 99 15.34 3.31 13.20
C TYR A 99 14.66 2.18 13.98
N TYR A 100 15.00 0.93 13.68
CA TYR A 100 14.47 -0.23 14.41
C TYR A 100 14.88 -0.21 15.88
N ARG A 101 16.15 0.11 16.16
CA ARG A 101 16.66 0.20 17.52
C ARG A 101 15.92 1.25 18.35
N ASP A 102 15.63 2.41 17.75
CA ASP A 102 15.04 3.54 18.45
C ASP A 102 13.52 3.48 18.53
N TYR A 103 12.86 2.95 17.48
CA TYR A 103 11.40 2.99 17.31
C TYR A 103 10.75 1.63 17.09
N GLY A 104 11.52 0.57 16.85
CA GLY A 104 10.99 -0.76 16.55
C GLY A 104 10.55 -0.92 15.11
N SER A 105 9.72 -1.93 14.86
CA SER A 105 9.13 -2.16 13.54
C SER A 105 8.12 -1.07 13.20
N ASP A 106 8.11 -0.65 11.94
CA ASP A 106 7.15 0.32 11.45
C ASP A 106 6.06 -0.43 10.67
N THR A 107 4.86 -0.46 11.23
CA THR A 107 3.74 -1.21 10.68
C THR A 107 2.60 -0.28 10.31
N ILE A 108 2.13 -0.38 9.07
CA ILE A 108 0.99 0.37 8.57
C ILE A 108 -0.06 -0.63 8.10
N THR A 109 -1.27 -0.51 8.59
CA THR A 109 -2.38 -1.40 8.21
C THR A 109 -3.48 -0.60 7.53
N ALA A 110 -3.79 -0.95 6.29
CA ALA A 110 -4.92 -0.38 5.55
C ALA A 110 -6.12 -1.33 5.68
N VAL A 111 -7.24 -0.80 6.14
CA VAL A 111 -8.46 -1.57 6.44
C VAL A 111 -9.53 -1.24 5.41
N GLY A 112 -10.30 -2.26 5.02
CA GLY A 112 -11.37 -2.10 4.04
C GLY A 112 -10.84 -1.79 2.65
N CYS A 113 -9.81 -2.50 2.22
CA CYS A 113 -9.19 -2.30 0.92
C CYS A 113 -10.01 -2.96 -0.18
N ILE A 114 -10.34 -2.19 -1.21
CA ILE A 114 -11.01 -2.66 -2.40
C ILE A 114 -10.12 -2.34 -3.59
N PHE A 115 -9.87 -3.32 -4.43
CA PHE A 115 -9.05 -3.14 -5.61
C PHE A 115 -9.76 -2.27 -6.64
N THR A 116 -9.03 -1.32 -7.20
CA THR A 116 -9.51 -0.37 -8.20
C THR A 116 -8.64 -0.44 -9.43
N GLY A 117 -9.15 0.07 -10.53
CA GLY A 117 -8.41 0.06 -11.79
C GLY A 117 -8.44 -1.29 -12.49
N ASP A 118 -7.57 -1.45 -13.45
CA ASP A 118 -7.55 -2.64 -14.29
C ASP A 118 -6.89 -3.81 -13.58
N ILE A 119 -7.53 -4.98 -13.67
CA ILE A 119 -6.95 -6.24 -13.21
C ILE A 119 -6.53 -7.02 -14.45
N ILE A 120 -5.23 -7.14 -14.66
CA ILE A 120 -4.68 -7.84 -15.84
C ILE A 120 -4.68 -9.33 -15.55
N LEU A 121 -5.56 -10.06 -16.22
CA LEU A 121 -5.67 -11.51 -16.05
C LEU A 121 -4.64 -12.28 -16.88
N THR A 122 -4.34 -11.80 -18.07
CA THR A 122 -3.38 -12.42 -18.97
C THR A 122 -2.60 -11.33 -19.71
N SER A 123 -1.28 -11.46 -19.70
CA SER A 123 -0.40 -10.64 -20.51
C SER A 123 0.77 -11.51 -20.95
N LEU A 124 0.80 -11.86 -22.23
CA LEU A 124 1.80 -12.74 -22.79
C LEU A 124 2.72 -11.96 -23.72
N ASP A 125 4.01 -12.00 -23.44
CA ASP A 125 5.03 -11.28 -24.18
C ASP A 125 6.26 -12.18 -24.34
N SER A 126 6.69 -12.39 -25.57
CA SER A 126 7.83 -13.24 -25.87
C SER A 126 9.17 -12.68 -25.38
N SER A 127 9.23 -11.38 -25.12
CA SER A 127 10.42 -10.73 -24.58
C SER A 127 10.41 -10.57 -23.06
N GLY A 128 9.32 -10.94 -22.40
CA GLY A 128 9.19 -10.85 -20.95
C GLY A 128 9.72 -12.10 -20.24
N ASP A 129 10.24 -11.93 -19.03
CA ASP A 129 10.74 -13.05 -18.22
C ASP A 129 9.64 -13.62 -17.32
N VAL A 130 9.08 -12.77 -16.44
CA VAL A 130 8.02 -13.16 -15.50
C VAL A 130 6.93 -12.11 -15.51
N ILE A 131 5.74 -12.49 -15.07
CA ILE A 131 4.60 -11.55 -14.97
C ILE A 131 4.60 -10.91 -13.61
N ASP A 132 4.58 -9.58 -13.58
CA ASP A 132 4.35 -8.79 -12.38
C ASP A 132 2.91 -8.27 -12.40
N ASP A 133 2.16 -8.59 -11.35
CA ASP A 133 0.80 -8.11 -11.18
C ASP A 133 0.81 -6.84 -10.34
N SER A 134 0.43 -5.72 -10.95
CA SER A 134 0.33 -4.44 -10.26
C SER A 134 -1.13 -4.07 -10.08
N ILE A 135 -1.55 -3.88 -8.84
CA ILE A 135 -2.94 -3.65 -8.49
C ILE A 135 -3.04 -2.41 -7.62
N SER A 136 -3.92 -1.49 -8.01
CA SER A 136 -4.25 -0.32 -7.20
C SER A 136 -5.42 -0.64 -6.27
N PHE A 137 -5.45 -0.02 -5.11
CA PHE A 137 -6.55 -0.18 -4.17
C PHE A 137 -6.88 1.13 -3.46
N ASN A 138 -8.12 1.25 -3.00
CA ASN A 138 -8.55 2.28 -2.07
C ASN A 138 -8.88 1.61 -0.75
N ALA A 139 -8.51 2.24 0.35
CA ALA A 139 -8.84 1.76 1.68
C ALA A 139 -9.79 2.72 2.39
N LYS A 140 -10.58 2.18 3.30
CA LYS A 140 -11.52 2.98 4.07
C LYS A 140 -10.84 3.68 5.24
N ASP A 141 -9.91 3.01 5.90
CA ASP A 141 -9.22 3.54 7.07
C ASP A 141 -7.81 2.98 7.15
N ILE A 142 -7.02 3.56 8.04
CA ILE A 142 -5.62 3.20 8.22
C ILE A 142 -5.30 3.15 9.72
N ILE A 143 -4.51 2.15 10.09
CA ILE A 143 -3.96 2.02 11.45
C ILE A 143 -2.45 2.19 11.35
N VAL A 144 -1.95 3.19 12.02
CA VAL A 144 -0.53 3.51 12.00
C VAL A 144 0.15 3.20 13.34
#